data_3ab85fdc8bdb0e339c5b8429e24ca8ec
#
_entry.id   3ab85fdc8bdb0e339c5b8429e24ca8ec
#
_cell.length_a   1.000
_cell.length_b   1.000
_cell.length_c   1.000
_cell.angle_alpha   90.00
_cell.angle_beta   90.00
_cell.angle_gamma   90.00
#
_symmetry.space_group_name_H-M   'P 1'
#
loop_
_entity.id
_entity.type
_entity.pdbx_description
1 polymer ?
#
loop_
_entity_poly.entity_id
_entity_poly.type
_entity_poly.pdbx_seq_one_letter_code
_entity_poly.pdbx_strand_id
1 'polypeptide(L)' 'MSEYIIVGDTEKYKDCLVCPCGVSLDRAKGILDRMINNPTENDKALSEGHASLRIKEIPKEDCWWNGYLD' A
#
# COMPACT_ATOMS: atom_id res chain seq x y z
N MET A 1 -16.58 7.88 1.52
CA MET A 1 -15.19 8.32 1.26
C MET A 1 -14.31 7.12 0.98
N SER A 2 -13.33 7.32 0.14
CA SER A 2 -12.40 6.24 -0.22
C SER A 2 -11.09 6.39 0.55
N GLU A 3 -10.44 5.29 0.79
CA GLU A 3 -9.11 5.27 1.35
C GLU A 3 -8.16 4.71 0.30
N TYR A 4 -6.89 5.04 0.41
CA TYR A 4 -5.87 4.63 -0.56
C TYR A 4 -4.80 3.81 0.14
N ILE A 5 -4.34 2.78 -0.55
CA ILE A 5 -3.30 1.89 -0.05
C ILE A 5 -2.24 1.72 -1.12
N ILE A 6 -1.09 1.21 -0.71
CA ILE A 6 -0.02 0.85 -1.64
C ILE A 6 -0.06 -0.66 -1.85
N VAL A 7 -0.10 -1.07 -3.10
CA VAL A 7 -0.10 -2.48 -3.48
C VAL A 7 1.04 -2.75 -4.47
N GLY A 8 1.40 -4.01 -4.57
CA GLY A 8 2.39 -4.47 -5.52
C GLY A 8 2.09 -5.89 -5.94
N ASP A 9 2.80 -6.38 -6.93
CA ASP A 9 2.62 -7.74 -7.43
C ASP A 9 3.71 -8.64 -6.86
N THR A 10 3.31 -9.81 -6.38
CA THR A 10 4.26 -10.83 -5.99
C THR A 10 4.37 -11.87 -7.11
N GLU A 11 5.25 -12.85 -6.92
CA GLU A 11 5.42 -13.92 -7.88
C GLU A 11 4.13 -14.69 -8.13
N LYS A 12 3.29 -14.81 -7.11
CA LYS A 12 2.07 -15.63 -7.18
C LYS A 12 0.79 -14.82 -7.28
N TYR A 13 0.80 -13.58 -6.77
CA TYR A 13 -0.43 -12.80 -6.63
C TYR A 13 -0.25 -11.39 -7.15
N LYS A 14 -1.34 -10.81 -7.61
CA LYS A 14 -1.40 -9.40 -8.01
C LYS A 14 -2.11 -8.59 -6.94
N ASP A 15 -1.82 -7.29 -6.91
CA ASP A 15 -2.45 -6.35 -5.96
C ASP A 15 -2.30 -6.77 -4.50
N CYS A 16 -1.11 -7.28 -4.15
CA CYS A 16 -0.82 -7.64 -2.77
C CYS A 16 -0.57 -6.39 -1.94
N LEU A 17 -1.12 -6.38 -0.74
CA LEU A 17 -1.01 -5.25 0.16
C LEU A 17 0.45 -5.01 0.58
N VAL A 18 0.95 -3.81 0.34
CA VAL A 18 2.28 -3.39 0.75
C VAL A 18 2.18 -2.47 1.97
N CYS A 19 1.32 -1.46 1.90
CA CYS A 19 1.10 -0.55 3.03
C CYS A 19 -0.39 -0.47 3.34
N PRO A 20 -0.84 -0.97 4.48
CA PRO A 20 -2.26 -1.06 4.81
C PRO A 20 -2.86 0.19 5.45
N CYS A 21 -2.13 1.27 5.47
CA CYS A 21 -2.54 2.46 6.21
C CYS A 21 -3.57 3.29 5.48
N GLY A 22 -4.78 2.89 5.26
CA GLY A 22 -5.79 3.67 4.56
C GLY A 22 -5.63 5.18 4.78
N VAL A 23 -5.08 5.87 3.81
CA VAL A 23 -4.70 7.29 3.92
C VAL A 23 -5.30 8.08 2.75
N SER A 24 -5.15 9.41 2.80
CA SER A 24 -5.58 10.26 1.69
C SER A 24 -4.71 10.00 0.45
N LEU A 25 -5.21 10.38 -0.71
CA LEU A 25 -4.50 10.21 -1.96
C LEU A 25 -3.15 10.93 -1.96
N ASP A 26 -3.11 12.16 -1.46
CA ASP A 26 -1.87 12.94 -1.39
C ASP A 26 -0.83 12.25 -0.52
N ARG A 27 -1.25 11.70 0.60
CA ARG A 27 -0.35 11.00 1.50
C ARG A 27 0.12 9.69 0.88
N ALA A 28 -0.77 8.97 0.21
CA ALA A 28 -0.41 7.74 -0.50
C ALA A 28 0.62 8.01 -1.59
N LYS A 29 0.45 9.10 -2.34
CA LYS A 29 1.43 9.49 -3.36
C LYS A 29 2.80 9.79 -2.74
N GLY A 30 2.83 10.47 -1.62
CA GLY A 30 4.07 10.75 -0.91
C GLY A 30 4.77 9.49 -0.42
N ILE A 31 4.00 8.56 0.12
CA ILE A 31 4.54 7.27 0.58
C ILE A 31 5.09 6.47 -0.58
N LEU A 32 4.35 6.39 -1.68
CA LEU A 32 4.79 5.65 -2.86
C LEU A 32 6.06 6.25 -3.45
N ASP A 33 6.11 7.58 -3.57
CA ASP A 33 7.28 8.28 -4.07
C ASP A 33 8.52 7.98 -3.21
N ARG A 34 8.36 8.03 -1.90
CA ARG A 34 9.46 7.71 -0.97
C ARG A 34 9.91 6.25 -1.14
N MET A 35 8.98 5.33 -1.27
CA MET A 35 9.30 3.91 -1.44
C MET A 35 10.09 3.65 -2.72
N ILE A 36 9.83 4.40 -3.77
CA ILE A 36 10.50 4.22 -5.05
C ILE A 36 11.84 4.94 -5.08
N ASN A 37 11.88 6.20 -4.63
CA ASN A 37 13.03 7.07 -4.83
C ASN A 37 13.99 7.11 -3.64
N ASN A 38 13.47 6.99 -2.41
CA ASN A 38 14.29 7.10 -1.22
C ASN A 38 13.70 6.26 -0.07
N PRO A 39 13.65 4.94 -0.24
CA PRO A 39 13.01 4.07 0.75
C PRO A 39 13.79 4.02 2.06
N THR A 40 13.06 4.04 3.17
CA THR A 40 13.62 3.74 4.48
C THR A 40 13.79 2.23 4.60
N GLU A 41 14.47 1.77 5.66
CA GLU A 41 14.60 0.34 5.90
C GLU A 41 13.24 -0.32 6.07
N ASN A 42 12.31 0.35 6.74
CA ASN A 42 10.97 -0.15 6.90
C ASN A 42 10.23 -0.24 5.56
N ASP A 43 10.40 0.76 4.70
CA ASP A 43 9.82 0.75 3.36
C ASP A 43 10.35 -0.41 2.54
N LYS A 44 11.65 -0.68 2.63
CA LYS A 44 12.27 -1.81 1.93
C LYS A 44 11.70 -3.13 2.41
N ALA A 45 11.52 -3.29 3.70
CA ALA A 45 10.95 -4.50 4.28
C ALA A 45 9.52 -4.72 3.80
N LEU A 46 8.71 -3.65 3.77
CA LEU A 46 7.32 -3.74 3.33
C LEU A 46 7.19 -4.07 1.86
N SER A 47 8.09 -3.54 1.02
CA SER A 47 8.02 -3.73 -0.42
C SER A 47 8.81 -4.93 -0.92
N GLU A 48 9.52 -5.64 -0.05
CA GLU A 48 10.33 -6.79 -0.43
C GLU A 48 9.46 -7.85 -1.10
N GLY A 49 9.91 -8.30 -2.26
CA GLY A 49 9.18 -9.31 -3.03
C GLY A 49 8.00 -8.77 -3.81
N HIS A 50 7.78 -7.47 -3.78
CA HIS A 50 6.69 -6.83 -4.53
C HIS A 50 7.25 -6.03 -5.69
N ALA A 51 6.63 -6.16 -6.86
CA ALA A 51 6.97 -5.40 -8.06
C ALA A 51 5.80 -4.51 -8.44
N SER A 52 6.05 -3.51 -9.28
CA SER A 52 5.01 -2.63 -9.82
C SER A 52 4.18 -1.97 -8.72
N LEU A 53 4.86 -1.36 -7.75
CA LEU A 53 4.19 -0.66 -6.66
C LEU A 53 3.26 0.42 -7.21
N ARG A 54 2.07 0.48 -6.69
CA ARG A 54 1.05 1.44 -7.14
C ARG A 54 0.04 1.72 -6.04
N ILE A 55 -0.75 2.77 -6.25
CA ILE A 55 -1.79 3.16 -5.32
C ILE A 55 -3.10 2.54 -5.78
N LYS A 56 -3.85 1.97 -4.83
CA LYS A 56 -5.17 1.41 -5.09
C LYS A 56 -6.19 2.14 -4.22
N GLU A 57 -7.29 2.57 -4.84
CA GLU A 57 -8.40 3.16 -4.11
C GLU A 57 -9.32 2.05 -3.61
N ILE A 58 -9.71 2.13 -2.34
CA ILE A 58 -10.62 1.17 -1.73
C ILE A 58 -11.71 1.94 -1.02
N PRO A 59 -12.99 1.63 -1.28
CA PRO A 59 -14.08 2.23 -0.51
C PRO A 59 -13.90 1.91 0.98
N LYS A 60 -14.22 2.86 1.82
CA LYS A 60 -14.01 2.71 3.26
C LYS A 60 -14.75 1.50 3.83
N GLU A 61 -15.93 1.22 3.34
CA GLU A 61 -16.73 0.07 3.78
C GLU A 61 -16.12 -1.27 3.37
N ASP A 62 -15.20 -1.26 2.40
CA ASP A 62 -14.53 -2.47 1.93
C ASP A 62 -13.14 -2.64 2.52
N CYS A 63 -12.80 -1.83 3.52
CA CYS A 63 -11.50 -1.91 4.19
C CYS A 63 -11.42 -3.16 5.04
N TRP A 64 -11.01 -4.25 4.45
CA TRP A 64 -10.94 -5.54 5.12
C TRP A 64 -9.95 -5.58 6.29
N TRP A 65 -8.95 -4.71 6.27
CA TRP A 65 -7.99 -4.64 7.39
C TRP A 65 -8.61 -4.11 8.67
N ASN A 66 -9.77 -3.49 8.61
CA ASN A 66 -10.47 -3.07 9.83
C ASN A 66 -10.78 -4.29 10.71
N GLY A 67 -11.02 -5.45 10.11
CA GLY A 67 -11.19 -6.69 10.83
C GLY A 67 -9.92 -7.19 11.50
N TYR A 68 -8.77 -6.80 10.98
CA TYR A 68 -7.49 -7.16 11.59
C TYR A 68 -7.20 -6.36 12.85
N LEU A 69 -7.72 -5.15 12.92
CA LEU A 69 -7.48 -4.27 14.05
C LEU A 69 -8.43 -4.54 15.22
N ASP A 70 -9.47 -5.26 14.96
CA ASP A 70 -10.41 -5.68 16.00
C ASP A 70 -9.88 -6.92 16.72
#